data_1fc0c2b479f0451cf4b808693ca03f86
#
_entry.id   1fc0c2b479f0451cf4b808693ca03f86
#
_cell.length_a   1.000
_cell.length_b   1.000
_cell.length_c   1.000
_cell.angle_alpha   90.00
_cell.angle_beta   90.00
_cell.angle_gamma   90.00
#
_symmetry.space_group_name_H-M   'P 1'
#
loop_
_entity.id
_entity.type
_entity.pdbx_description
1 polymer ?
#
loop_
_entity_poly.entity_id
_entity_poly.type
_entity_poly.pdbx_seq_one_letter_code
_entity_poly.pdbx_strand_id
1 'polypeptide(L)'
;MELMIKHFTELSTDELYDIIQARVDIFVVEQKCPYRELDDKDRDAYHIWLRDENGIIAYLRTLDKGVAFEEASVGRIITVRRGQG
;
A
#
# COMPACT_ATOMS: atom_id res chain seq x y z
N MET A 1 -8.26 13.24 -9.32
CA MET A 1 -7.84 11.86 -9.00
C MET A 1 -6.60 11.51 -9.77
N GLU A 2 -5.60 10.99 -9.11
CA GLU A 2 -4.29 10.76 -9.71
C GLU A 2 -3.81 9.34 -9.40
N LEU A 3 -3.36 8.64 -10.45
CA LEU A 3 -2.79 7.30 -10.30
C LEU A 3 -1.28 7.41 -10.15
N MET A 4 -0.74 6.80 -9.10
CA MET A 4 0.70 6.80 -8.81
C MET A 4 1.21 5.37 -8.89
N ILE A 5 2.35 5.19 -9.58
CA ILE A 5 3.03 3.89 -9.67
C ILE A 5 4.51 4.15 -9.44
N LYS A 6 5.02 3.67 -8.31
CA LYS A 6 6.43 3.89 -7.96
C LYS A 6 7.03 2.67 -7.27
N HIS A 7 8.27 2.37 -7.61
CA HIS A 7 9.05 1.41 -6.82
C HIS A 7 9.39 2.04 -5.48
N PHE A 8 9.62 1.21 -4.46
CA PHE A 8 9.95 1.70 -3.11
C PHE A 8 11.05 2.76 -3.15
N THR A 9 12.09 2.53 -3.96
CA THR A 9 13.24 3.43 -4.06
C THR A 9 12.90 4.81 -4.64
N GLU A 10 11.74 4.93 -5.27
CA GLU A 10 11.28 6.18 -5.86
C GLU A 10 10.31 6.96 -4.97
N LEU A 11 9.89 6.36 -3.86
CA LEU A 11 8.93 6.99 -2.96
C LEU A 11 9.59 8.12 -2.17
N SER A 12 8.88 9.23 -2.03
CA SER A 12 9.29 10.26 -1.10
C SER A 12 8.92 9.83 0.32
N THR A 13 9.49 10.51 1.30
CA THR A 13 9.18 10.24 2.70
C THR A 13 7.69 10.44 2.97
N ASP A 14 7.09 11.50 2.42
CA ASP A 14 5.68 11.77 2.61
C ASP A 14 4.81 10.71 1.95
N GLU A 15 5.18 10.29 0.74
CA GLU A 15 4.43 9.24 0.04
C GLU A 15 4.45 7.94 0.83
N LEU A 16 5.61 7.56 1.33
CA LEU A 16 5.73 6.35 2.12
C LEU A 16 4.89 6.44 3.40
N TYR A 17 4.94 7.60 4.06
CA TYR A 17 4.17 7.80 5.28
C TYR A 17 2.66 7.65 5.01
N ASP A 18 2.17 8.27 3.94
CA ASP A 18 0.76 8.20 3.59
C ASP A 18 0.31 6.78 3.28
N ILE A 19 1.16 6.03 2.58
CA ILE A 19 0.88 4.63 2.27
C ILE A 19 0.80 3.79 3.54
N ILE A 20 1.78 3.95 4.42
CA ILE A 20 1.81 3.19 5.67
C ILE A 20 0.61 3.54 6.54
N GLN A 21 0.27 4.81 6.63
CA GLN A 21 -0.88 5.24 7.41
C GLN A 21 -2.17 4.60 6.91
N ALA A 22 -2.39 4.61 5.59
CA ALA A 22 -3.57 3.99 5.01
C ALA A 22 -3.63 2.49 5.31
N ARG A 23 -2.49 1.81 5.19
CA ARG A 23 -2.40 0.37 5.46
C ARG A 23 -2.66 0.04 6.92
N VAL A 24 -2.08 0.81 7.82
CA VAL A 24 -2.28 0.59 9.25
C VAL A 24 -3.73 0.82 9.63
N ASP A 25 -4.33 1.88 9.11
CA ASP A 25 -5.74 2.19 9.41
C ASP A 25 -6.67 1.05 8.99
N ILE A 26 -6.41 0.41 7.87
CA ILE A 26 -7.27 -0.67 7.36
C ILE A 26 -6.92 -2.00 8.03
N PHE A 27 -5.67 -2.41 7.98
CA PHE A 27 -5.31 -3.77 8.38
C PHE A 27 -5.12 -3.94 9.89
N VAL A 28 -4.65 -2.91 10.56
CA VAL A 28 -4.39 -3.00 11.99
C VAL A 28 -5.57 -2.46 12.81
N VAL A 29 -6.00 -1.24 12.51
CA VAL A 29 -7.04 -0.59 13.30
C VAL A 29 -8.42 -1.16 12.98
N GLU A 30 -8.75 -1.23 11.70
CA GLU A 30 -10.10 -1.66 11.28
C GLU A 30 -10.26 -3.17 11.29
N GLN A 31 -9.32 -3.90 10.69
CA GLN A 31 -9.42 -5.36 10.57
C GLN A 31 -8.74 -6.12 11.70
N LYS A 32 -7.89 -5.44 12.47
CA LYS A 32 -7.19 -6.04 13.61
C LYS A 32 -6.40 -7.29 13.21
N CYS A 33 -5.77 -7.24 12.05
CA CYS A 33 -4.95 -8.36 11.59
C CYS A 33 -3.73 -8.54 12.50
N PRO A 34 -3.46 -9.74 13.01
CA PRO A 34 -2.35 -9.97 13.94
C PRO A 34 -1.00 -10.17 13.25
N TYR A 35 -0.88 -9.83 11.99
CA TYR A 35 0.35 -10.03 11.22
C TYR A 35 1.20 -8.77 11.20
N ARG A 36 2.49 -8.96 10.94
CA ARG A 36 3.38 -7.83 10.75
C ARG A 36 2.96 -7.09 9.49
N GLU A 37 2.54 -5.84 9.66
CA GLU A 37 2.14 -5.04 8.51
C GLU A 37 3.34 -4.64 7.66
N LEU A 38 4.44 -4.27 8.30
CA LEU A 38 5.68 -3.94 7.61
C LEU A 38 6.57 -5.18 7.61
N ASP A 39 6.65 -5.85 6.48
CA ASP A 39 7.25 -7.18 6.35
C ASP A 39 8.53 -7.21 5.52
N ASP A 40 9.15 -6.05 5.31
CA ASP A 40 10.36 -5.85 4.52
C ASP A 40 10.18 -6.09 3.01
N LYS A 41 9.11 -6.74 2.61
CA LYS A 41 8.84 -6.96 1.18
C LYS A 41 8.53 -5.67 0.45
N ASP A 42 8.13 -4.64 1.19
CA ASP A 42 7.85 -3.33 0.62
C ASP A 42 9.05 -2.72 -0.08
N ARG A 43 10.25 -3.04 0.40
CA ARG A 43 11.49 -2.47 -0.14
C ARG A 43 11.77 -2.90 -1.57
N ASP A 44 11.24 -4.05 -1.96
CA ASP A 44 11.44 -4.61 -3.29
C ASP A 44 10.18 -4.53 -4.15
N ALA A 45 9.17 -3.84 -3.68
CA ALA A 45 7.87 -3.82 -4.30
C ALA A 45 7.61 -2.54 -5.09
N TYR A 46 6.70 -2.64 -6.05
CA TYR A 46 6.07 -1.47 -6.64
C TYR A 46 4.82 -1.16 -5.84
N HIS A 47 4.61 0.12 -5.58
CA HIS A 47 3.46 0.63 -4.86
C HIS A 47 2.58 1.37 -5.84
N ILE A 48 1.33 1.00 -5.91
CA ILE A 48 0.38 1.56 -6.87
C ILE A 48 -0.79 2.10 -6.08
N TRP A 49 -1.08 3.39 -6.23
CA TRP A 49 -2.20 3.96 -5.49
C TRP A 49 -2.89 5.06 -6.29
N LEU A 50 -4.17 5.22 -5.97
CA LEU A 50 -4.98 6.32 -6.44
C LEU A 50 -5.12 7.32 -5.31
N ARG A 51 -4.99 8.60 -5.63
CA ARG A 51 -5.18 9.64 -4.62
C ARG A 51 -6.02 10.77 -5.19
N ASP A 52 -6.67 11.49 -4.27
CA ASP A 52 -7.37 12.72 -4.57
C ASP A 52 -6.85 13.81 -3.64
N GLU A 53 -7.53 14.95 -3.60
CA GLU A 53 -7.12 16.06 -2.76
C GLU A 53 -7.15 15.74 -1.27
N ASN A 54 -7.84 14.67 -0.87
CA ASN A 54 -7.98 14.27 0.53
C ASN A 54 -7.04 13.11 0.91
N GLY A 55 -6.27 12.59 -0.04
CA GLY A 55 -5.32 11.52 0.23
C GLY A 55 -5.56 10.27 -0.58
N ILE A 56 -5.09 9.14 -0.07
CA ILE A 56 -5.18 7.86 -0.78
C ILE A 56 -6.60 7.32 -0.76
N ILE A 57 -7.09 6.90 -1.94
CA ILE A 57 -8.41 6.29 -2.09
C ILE A 57 -8.30 4.77 -2.22
N ALA A 58 -7.24 4.31 -2.88
CA ALA A 58 -7.01 2.88 -3.10
C ALA A 58 -5.52 2.63 -3.20
N TYR A 59 -5.10 1.42 -2.85
CA TYR A 59 -3.69 1.06 -2.85
C TYR A 59 -3.52 -0.43 -3.05
N LEU A 60 -2.44 -0.81 -3.72
CA LEU A 60 -1.99 -2.20 -3.75
C LEU A 60 -0.47 -2.25 -3.89
N ARG A 61 0.08 -3.40 -3.55
CA ARG A 61 1.51 -3.67 -3.64
C ARG A 61 1.72 -4.84 -4.58
N THR A 62 2.70 -4.75 -5.49
CA THR A 62 3.08 -5.88 -6.34
C THR A 62 4.50 -6.31 -6.01
N LEU A 63 4.70 -7.61 -5.95
CA LEU A 63 6.00 -8.21 -5.70
C LEU A 63 6.45 -8.97 -6.94
N ASP A 64 7.69 -8.74 -7.33
CA ASP A 64 8.27 -9.44 -8.46
C ASP A 64 8.55 -10.90 -8.11
N LYS A 65 8.63 -11.71 -9.16
CA LYS A 65 9.04 -13.09 -9.03
C LYS A 65 10.37 -13.19 -8.29
N GLY A 66 10.44 -14.08 -7.33
CA GLY A 66 11.67 -14.29 -6.57
C GLY A 66 11.78 -13.49 -5.29
N VAL A 67 10.90 -12.52 -5.07
CA VAL A 67 10.92 -11.73 -3.83
C VAL A 67 10.19 -12.46 -2.71
N ALA A 68 8.96 -12.93 -2.98
CA ALA A 68 8.15 -13.63 -1.99
C ALA A 68 7.84 -15.05 -2.44
N PHE A 69 7.59 -15.23 -3.72
CA PHE A 69 7.24 -16.52 -4.32
C PHE A 69 7.96 -16.63 -5.66
N GLU A 70 7.86 -17.79 -6.29
CA GLU A 70 8.43 -17.97 -7.62
C GLU A 70 7.67 -17.17 -8.68
N GLU A 71 6.47 -16.70 -8.35
CA GLU A 71 5.65 -15.92 -9.24
C GLU A 71 5.44 -14.53 -8.68
N ALA A 72 5.19 -13.57 -9.56
CA ALA A 72 4.82 -12.23 -9.14
C ALA A 72 3.52 -12.31 -8.34
N SER A 73 3.37 -11.45 -7.35
CA SER A 73 2.17 -11.45 -6.52
C SER A 73 1.69 -10.02 -6.26
N VAL A 74 0.41 -9.92 -5.92
CA VAL A 74 -0.24 -8.66 -5.57
C VAL A 74 -0.76 -8.80 -4.15
N GLY A 75 -0.53 -7.79 -3.33
CA GLY A 75 -0.98 -7.85 -1.95
C GLY A 75 -1.28 -6.49 -1.38
N ARG A 76 -1.78 -6.49 -0.14
CA ARG A 76 -2.12 -5.28 0.60
C ARG A 76 -3.11 -4.39 -0.16
N ILE A 77 -4.10 -5.02 -0.80
CA ILE A 77 -5.11 -4.28 -1.56
C ILE A 77 -6.09 -3.62 -0.60
N ILE A 78 -6.24 -2.31 -0.70
CA ILE A 78 -7.18 -1.57 0.13
C ILE A 78 -7.98 -0.58 -0.71
N THR A 79 -9.17 -0.27 -0.23
CA THR A 79 -10.00 0.81 -0.76
C THR A 79 -10.46 1.62 0.44
N VAL A 80 -10.21 2.91 0.39
CA VAL A 80 -10.58 3.82 1.47
C VAL A 80 -11.95 4.43 1.15
N ARG A 81 -12.91 4.24 2.04
CA ARG A 81 -14.25 4.80 1.88
C ARG A 81 -14.34 6.11 2.65
N ARG A 82 -14.41 7.20 1.92
CA ARG A 82 -14.53 8.52 2.53
C ARG A 82 -15.87 9.13 2.21
N GLY A 83 -16.45 9.83 3.19
CA GLY A 83 -17.72 10.51 3.00
C GLY A 83 -18.92 9.58 2.96
N GLN A 84 -18.75 8.33 3.29
CA GLN A 84 -19.85 7.38 3.39
C GLN A 84 -19.96 6.95 4.83
N GLY A 85 -21.02 7.28 5.41
CA GLY A 85 -21.25 6.96 6.80
C GLY A 85 -21.13 5.47 7.13
#